data_2719407c779771bc8f784609c1cd5146
#
_entry.id   2719407c779771bc8f784609c1cd5146
#
_cell.length_a   1.000
_cell.length_b   1.000
_cell.length_c   1.000
_cell.angle_alpha   90.00
_cell.angle_beta   90.00
_cell.angle_gamma   90.00
#
_symmetry.space_group_name_H-M   'P 1'
#
loop_
_entity.id
_entity.type
_entity.pdbx_description
1 polymer ?
#
loop_
_entity_poly.entity_id
_entity_poly.type
_entity_poly.pdbx_seq_one_letter_code
_entity_poly.pdbx_strand_id
1 'polypeptide(L)'
;MHPILHTNKQIWYSKARQQWATKKKVMWSRSGYTKPFYDDGELGGTDMAYYVPVPTKFCGDNLVHNMNSKLIRYILTTAKWSGFGNEKVFRKLPNLPTDRKMTDAEVYLLFGLTESERNYVDKYVG
;
A
#
# COMPACT_ATOMS: atom_id res chain seq x y z
N MET A 1 18.83 -14.18 12.17
CA MET A 1 18.71 -13.02 11.30
C MET A 1 17.25 -12.60 11.16
N HIS A 2 17.01 -11.32 10.91
CA HIS A 2 15.65 -10.78 10.89
C HIS A 2 15.23 -10.49 9.45
N PRO A 3 14.08 -11.02 8.98
CA PRO A 3 13.64 -10.79 7.61
C PRO A 3 13.22 -9.34 7.38
N ILE A 4 13.60 -8.80 6.23
CA ILE A 4 13.22 -7.46 5.79
C ILE A 4 12.76 -7.49 4.34
N LEU A 5 11.68 -6.77 4.07
CA LEU A 5 11.16 -6.62 2.71
C LEU A 5 12.05 -5.65 1.92
N HIS A 6 12.40 -6.01 0.71
CA HIS A 6 13.07 -5.12 -0.23
C HIS A 6 12.11 -4.75 -1.37
N THR A 7 12.33 -5.17 -2.58
CA THR A 7 11.41 -4.91 -3.68
C THR A 7 10.88 -6.22 -4.26
N ASN A 8 9.75 -6.17 -4.96
CA ASN A 8 9.21 -7.34 -5.67
C ASN A 8 9.14 -8.61 -4.80
N LYS A 9 8.76 -8.48 -3.54
CA LYS A 9 8.68 -9.58 -2.59
C LYS A 9 10.04 -10.20 -2.24
N GLN A 10 11.15 -9.57 -2.59
CA GLN A 10 12.46 -10.02 -2.16
C GLN A 10 12.62 -9.83 -0.66
N ILE A 11 13.02 -10.88 0.02
CA ILE A 11 13.28 -10.83 1.46
C ILE A 11 14.78 -10.89 1.69
N TRP A 12 15.31 -9.86 2.31
CA TRP A 12 16.69 -9.80 2.77
C TRP A 12 16.71 -10.07 4.27
N TYR A 13 17.88 -10.26 4.83
CA TYR A 13 18.02 -10.55 6.25
C TYR A 13 18.97 -9.56 6.89
N SER A 14 18.57 -9.02 8.02
CA SER A 14 19.36 -8.06 8.79
C SER A 14 19.86 -8.71 10.07
N LYS A 15 21.07 -8.34 10.50
CA LYS A 15 21.60 -8.79 11.80
C LYS A 15 20.85 -8.16 12.97
N ALA A 16 20.41 -6.91 12.81
CA ALA A 16 19.67 -6.20 13.82
C ALA A 16 18.20 -6.09 13.43
N ARG A 17 17.31 -6.25 14.40
CA ARG A 17 15.88 -6.11 14.16
C ARG A 17 15.50 -4.63 14.25
N GLN A 18 14.83 -4.13 13.21
CA GLN A 18 14.30 -2.77 13.24
C GLN A 18 13.19 -2.67 14.29
N GLN A 19 13.18 -1.56 15.01
CA GLN A 19 12.25 -1.36 16.11
C GLN A 19 10.77 -1.44 15.67
N TRP A 20 10.47 -0.90 14.49
CA TRP A 20 9.11 -0.90 13.96
C TRP A 20 8.70 -2.24 13.33
N ALA A 21 9.66 -3.16 13.11
CA ALA A 21 9.37 -4.46 12.50
C ALA A 21 8.39 -5.29 13.34
N THR A 22 8.38 -5.10 14.65
CA THR A 22 7.49 -5.83 15.57
C THR A 22 6.06 -5.33 15.58
N LYS A 23 5.78 -4.22 14.91
CA LYS A 23 4.43 -3.63 14.89
C LYS A 23 3.56 -4.30 13.84
N LYS A 24 2.28 -4.44 14.16
CA LYS A 24 1.28 -4.82 13.17
C LYS A 24 1.16 -3.70 12.14
N LYS A 25 1.19 -4.04 10.87
CA LYS A 25 1.25 -3.04 9.82
C LYS A 25 0.82 -3.58 8.47
N VAL A 26 0.52 -2.66 7.57
CA VAL A 26 0.34 -2.96 6.15
C VAL A 26 1.58 -2.47 5.43
N MET A 27 2.14 -3.31 4.57
CA MET A 27 3.38 -3.05 3.84
C MET A 27 3.20 -3.16 2.34
N TRP A 28 4.00 -2.41 1.60
CA TRP A 28 4.13 -2.55 0.15
C TRP A 28 5.50 -2.03 -0.27
N SER A 29 5.95 -2.40 -1.47
CA SER A 29 7.23 -1.94 -1.97
C SER A 29 7.08 -0.66 -2.80
N ARG A 30 8.11 0.17 -2.78
CA ARG A 30 8.17 1.43 -3.52
C ARG A 30 8.16 1.20 -5.03
N SER A 31 8.75 0.10 -5.47
CA SER A 31 8.79 -0.26 -6.88
C SER A 31 8.40 -1.72 -7.05
N GLY A 32 8.02 -2.09 -8.27
CA GLY A 32 7.60 -3.44 -8.58
C GLY A 32 6.10 -3.64 -8.41
N TYR A 33 5.68 -4.89 -8.39
CA TYR A 33 4.27 -5.27 -8.40
C TYR A 33 3.79 -5.85 -7.07
N THR A 34 4.51 -5.59 -5.98
CA THR A 34 4.11 -6.10 -4.68
C THR A 34 2.80 -5.43 -4.24
N LYS A 35 1.76 -6.23 -4.13
CA LYS A 35 0.49 -5.73 -3.61
C LYS A 35 0.63 -5.44 -2.12
N PRO A 36 -0.08 -4.44 -1.61
CA PRO A 36 -0.13 -4.22 -0.15
C PRO A 36 -0.58 -5.48 0.56
N PHE A 37 0.06 -5.77 1.68
CA PHE A 37 -0.24 -6.95 2.49
C PHE A 37 -0.11 -6.63 3.97
N TYR A 38 -0.82 -7.41 4.79
CA TYR A 38 -0.73 -7.28 6.24
C TYR A 38 0.46 -8.07 6.79
N ASP A 39 1.19 -7.45 7.71
CA ASP A 39 2.27 -8.11 8.45
C ASP A 39 1.99 -8.03 9.96
N ASP A 40 2.06 -9.16 10.62
CA ASP A 40 1.70 -9.29 12.04
C ASP A 40 2.87 -9.00 12.99
N GLY A 41 3.88 -8.27 12.54
CA GLY A 41 5.02 -7.90 13.36
C GLY A 41 6.26 -8.74 13.12
N GLU A 42 6.45 -9.27 11.93
CA GLU A 42 7.58 -10.13 11.58
C GLU A 42 8.59 -9.45 10.66
N LEU A 43 8.12 -8.62 9.74
CA LEU A 43 8.96 -8.04 8.68
C LEU A 43 9.41 -6.62 8.99
N GLY A 44 10.70 -6.37 8.82
CA GLY A 44 11.22 -5.03 8.60
C GLY A 44 11.24 -4.69 7.11
N GLY A 45 11.92 -3.64 6.73
CA GLY A 45 12.03 -3.26 5.34
C GLY A 45 13.26 -2.42 5.06
N THR A 46 13.68 -2.41 3.79
CA THR A 46 14.70 -1.48 3.31
C THR A 46 14.03 -0.14 2.99
N ASP A 47 14.81 0.83 2.51
CA ASP A 47 14.28 2.11 2.06
C ASP A 47 13.34 1.99 0.84
N MET A 48 13.27 0.82 0.23
CA MET A 48 12.34 0.52 -0.87
C MET A 48 10.98 0.04 -0.39
N ALA A 49 10.77 -0.10 0.92
CA ALA A 49 9.51 -0.56 1.49
C ALA A 49 8.80 0.57 2.21
N TYR A 50 7.48 0.59 2.05
CA TYR A 50 6.59 1.47 2.82
C TYR A 50 5.80 0.65 3.82
N TYR A 51 5.41 1.26 4.92
CA TYR A 51 4.52 0.62 5.88
C TYR A 51 3.59 1.64 6.55
N VAL A 52 2.43 1.16 6.97
CA VAL A 52 1.48 1.91 7.78
C VAL A 52 1.13 1.06 8.99
N PRO A 53 1.45 1.52 10.21
CA PRO A 53 1.08 0.78 11.42
C PRO A 53 -0.44 0.73 11.57
N VAL A 54 -0.95 -0.40 12.03
CA VAL A 54 -2.37 -0.57 12.34
C VAL A 54 -2.51 -1.20 13.72
N PRO A 55 -3.59 -0.86 14.47
CA PRO A 55 -3.75 -1.37 15.83
C PRO A 55 -4.13 -2.85 15.90
N THR A 56 -4.83 -3.36 14.89
CA THR A 56 -5.32 -4.74 14.88
C THR A 56 -5.25 -5.33 13.48
N LYS A 57 -5.33 -6.66 13.41
CA LYS A 57 -5.41 -7.37 12.13
C LYS A 57 -6.68 -6.97 11.35
N PHE A 58 -7.78 -6.75 12.05
CA PHE A 58 -9.03 -6.31 11.42
C PHE A 58 -8.81 -5.00 10.66
N CYS A 59 -8.20 -4.01 11.31
CA CYS A 59 -7.88 -2.74 10.66
C CYS A 59 -6.90 -2.93 9.50
N GLY A 60 -5.91 -3.81 9.67
CA GLY A 60 -4.95 -4.12 8.62
C GLY A 60 -5.61 -4.75 7.40
N ASP A 61 -6.50 -5.72 7.60
CA ASP A 61 -7.21 -6.37 6.51
C ASP A 61 -8.10 -5.39 5.75
N ASN A 62 -8.77 -4.48 6.46
CA ASN A 62 -9.58 -3.43 5.81
C ASN A 62 -8.69 -2.49 4.98
N LEU A 63 -7.57 -2.06 5.51
CA LEU A 63 -6.65 -1.20 4.79
C LEU A 63 -6.08 -1.90 3.55
N VAL A 64 -5.70 -3.17 3.67
CA VAL A 64 -5.24 -3.96 2.52
C VAL A 64 -6.31 -4.01 1.44
N HIS A 65 -7.56 -4.26 1.81
CA HIS A 65 -8.67 -4.26 0.85
C HIS A 65 -8.79 -2.91 0.14
N ASN A 66 -8.76 -1.82 0.90
CA ASN A 66 -8.91 -0.47 0.36
C ASN A 66 -7.73 -0.07 -0.52
N MET A 67 -6.52 -0.48 -0.17
CA MET A 67 -5.32 -0.25 -0.96
C MET A 67 -5.27 -1.11 -2.23
N ASN A 68 -6.05 -2.19 -2.30
CA ASN A 68 -6.17 -3.01 -3.50
C ASN A 68 -7.35 -2.60 -4.39
N SER A 69 -7.99 -1.47 -4.11
CA SER A 69 -8.99 -0.89 -5.00
C SER A 69 -8.39 -0.54 -6.36
N LYS A 70 -9.23 -0.39 -7.37
CA LYS A 70 -8.78 -0.10 -8.73
C LYS A 70 -7.92 1.16 -8.80
N LEU A 71 -8.35 2.25 -8.13
CA LEU A 71 -7.61 3.50 -8.14
C LEU A 71 -6.21 3.33 -7.54
N ILE A 72 -6.11 2.70 -6.38
CA ILE A 72 -4.83 2.53 -5.71
C ILE A 72 -3.91 1.61 -6.52
N ARG A 73 -4.45 0.52 -7.10
CA ARG A 73 -3.66 -0.33 -8.00
C ARG A 73 -3.15 0.44 -9.21
N TYR A 74 -3.98 1.29 -9.78
CA TYR A 74 -3.57 2.16 -10.89
C TYR A 74 -2.41 3.05 -10.47
N ILE A 75 -2.52 3.70 -9.33
CA ILE A 75 -1.50 4.60 -8.81
C ILE A 75 -0.19 3.86 -8.53
N LEU A 76 -0.25 2.72 -7.84
CA LEU A 76 0.95 1.94 -7.51
C LEU A 76 1.62 1.41 -8.78
N THR A 77 0.86 1.06 -9.80
CA THR A 77 1.40 0.61 -11.08
C THR A 77 2.06 1.75 -11.84
N THR A 78 1.43 2.93 -11.89
CA THR A 78 1.98 4.08 -12.62
C THR A 78 3.15 4.72 -11.90
N ALA A 79 3.22 4.66 -10.58
CA ALA A 79 4.34 5.16 -9.81
C ALA A 79 5.66 4.50 -10.23
N LYS A 80 5.61 3.25 -10.65
CA LYS A 80 6.75 2.50 -11.17
C LYS A 80 7.36 3.20 -12.40
N TRP A 81 6.54 3.81 -13.23
CA TRP A 81 6.99 4.42 -14.49
C TRP A 81 7.45 5.86 -14.32
N SER A 82 6.85 6.60 -13.42
CA SER A 82 7.10 8.03 -13.29
C SER A 82 8.23 8.40 -12.33
N GLY A 83 8.66 7.48 -11.49
CA GLY A 83 9.78 7.69 -10.55
C GLY A 83 9.51 8.67 -9.42
N PHE A 84 8.71 9.70 -9.64
CA PHE A 84 8.44 10.74 -8.64
C PHE A 84 6.97 10.97 -8.39
N GLY A 85 6.14 10.35 -9.11
CA GLY A 85 4.88 10.93 -9.42
C GLY A 85 3.88 11.08 -8.30
N ASN A 86 4.04 10.41 -7.20
CA ASN A 86 2.84 10.21 -6.43
C ASN A 86 3.00 10.43 -4.94
N GLU A 87 3.93 11.30 -4.55
CA GLU A 87 4.05 11.70 -3.15
C GLU A 87 2.72 12.18 -2.57
N LYS A 88 1.97 12.98 -3.34
CA LYS A 88 0.66 13.47 -2.90
C LYS A 88 -0.31 12.32 -2.64
N VAL A 89 -0.25 11.29 -3.48
CA VAL A 89 -1.13 10.13 -3.33
C VAL A 89 -0.67 9.28 -2.16
N PHE A 90 0.62 8.99 -2.07
CA PHE A 90 1.15 8.23 -0.93
C PHE A 90 0.84 8.91 0.40
N ARG A 91 0.82 10.23 0.44
CA ARG A 91 0.41 10.97 1.63
C ARG A 91 -1.05 10.75 2.00
N LYS A 92 -1.90 10.49 1.01
CA LYS A 92 -3.32 10.20 1.24
C LYS A 92 -3.59 8.75 1.61
N LEU A 93 -2.70 7.82 1.28
CA LEU A 93 -2.90 6.41 1.58
C LEU A 93 -3.11 6.14 3.07
N PRO A 94 -2.35 6.76 4.00
CA PRO A 94 -2.61 6.59 5.42
C PRO A 94 -3.97 7.09 5.88
N ASN A 95 -4.64 7.90 5.08
CA ASN A 95 -5.97 8.43 5.39
C ASN A 95 -7.11 7.53 4.90
N LEU A 96 -6.79 6.42 4.24
CA LEU A 96 -7.82 5.45 3.89
C LEU A 96 -8.43 4.85 5.16
N PRO A 97 -9.75 4.66 5.19
CA PRO A 97 -10.39 4.05 6.35
C PRO A 97 -9.81 2.67 6.68
N THR A 98 -9.68 2.40 7.97
CA THR A 98 -9.24 1.10 8.47
C THR A 98 -10.35 0.38 9.22
N ASP A 99 -11.49 1.03 9.42
CA ASP A 99 -12.63 0.48 10.15
C ASP A 99 -13.64 -0.24 9.26
N ARG A 100 -13.49 -0.14 7.95
CA ARG A 100 -14.41 -0.76 7.00
C ARG A 100 -13.73 -0.97 5.64
N LYS A 101 -14.28 -1.88 4.86
CA LYS A 101 -13.89 -2.10 3.46
C LYS A 101 -14.70 -1.17 2.56
N MET A 102 -14.01 -0.50 1.64
CA MET A 102 -14.63 0.44 0.70
C MET A 102 -14.83 -0.21 -0.66
N THR A 103 -15.88 0.22 -1.36
CA THR A 103 -16.05 -0.10 -2.78
C THR A 103 -15.14 0.80 -3.63
N ASP A 104 -14.92 0.43 -4.89
CA ASP A 104 -14.17 1.28 -5.81
C ASP A 104 -14.81 2.66 -5.97
N ALA A 105 -16.13 2.72 -6.04
CA ALA A 105 -16.85 3.99 -6.13
C ALA A 105 -16.59 4.90 -4.93
N GLU A 106 -16.57 4.32 -3.74
CA GLU A 106 -16.27 5.08 -2.52
C GLU A 106 -14.83 5.60 -2.51
N VAL A 107 -13.88 4.81 -2.99
CA VAL A 107 -12.48 5.24 -3.09
C VAL A 107 -12.34 6.38 -4.10
N TYR A 108 -12.99 6.28 -5.24
CA TYR A 108 -12.99 7.37 -6.23
C TYR A 108 -13.54 8.66 -5.63
N LEU A 109 -14.61 8.56 -4.87
CA LEU A 109 -15.22 9.72 -4.23
C LEU A 109 -14.28 10.34 -3.19
N LEU A 110 -13.60 9.51 -2.41
CA LEU A 110 -12.64 9.97 -1.40
C LEU A 110 -11.50 10.80 -2.03
N PHE A 111 -11.05 10.39 -3.21
CA PHE A 111 -9.97 11.10 -3.92
C PHE A 111 -10.49 12.19 -4.86
N GLY A 112 -11.80 12.39 -4.94
CA GLY A 112 -12.40 13.46 -5.73
C GLY A 112 -12.24 13.31 -7.24
N LEU A 113 -12.27 12.08 -7.74
CA LEU A 113 -12.17 11.84 -9.18
C LEU A 113 -13.41 12.29 -9.92
N THR A 114 -13.20 12.91 -11.10
CA THR A 114 -14.28 13.19 -12.05
C THR A 114 -14.75 11.89 -12.70
N GLU A 115 -15.93 11.93 -13.33
CA GLU A 115 -16.45 10.77 -14.07
C GLU A 115 -15.49 10.32 -15.17
N SER A 116 -14.90 11.25 -15.87
CA SER A 116 -13.92 11.01 -16.91
C SER A 116 -12.69 10.27 -16.38
N GLU A 117 -12.19 10.69 -15.24
CA GLU A 117 -11.06 10.07 -14.57
C GLU A 117 -11.39 8.66 -14.09
N ARG A 118 -12.60 8.46 -13.54
CA ARG A 118 -13.06 7.13 -13.11
C ARG A 118 -13.12 6.16 -14.28
N ASN A 119 -13.68 6.60 -15.41
CA ASN A 119 -13.78 5.78 -16.61
C ASN A 119 -12.40 5.39 -17.14
N TYR A 120 -11.46 6.31 -17.08
CA TYR A 120 -10.07 6.04 -17.50
C TYR A 120 -9.43 4.95 -16.62
N VAL A 121 -9.57 5.06 -15.31
CA VAL A 121 -9.02 4.07 -14.37
C VAL A 121 -9.68 2.71 -14.58
N ASP A 122 -10.99 2.67 -14.71
CA ASP A 122 -11.74 1.43 -14.94
C ASP A 122 -11.28 0.73 -16.22
N LYS A 123 -11.05 1.51 -17.28
CA LYS A 123 -10.57 0.99 -18.56
C LYS A 123 -9.14 0.46 -18.44
N TYR A 124 -8.28 1.17 -17.73
CA TYR A 124 -6.87 0.82 -17.59
C TYR A 124 -6.66 -0.43 -16.72
N VAL A 125 -7.35 -0.50 -15.60
CA VAL A 125 -7.19 -1.60 -14.64
C VAL A 125 -8.08 -2.79 -15.00
N GLY A 126 -9.13 -2.54 -15.77
CA GLY A 126 -10.02 -3.58 -16.25
C GLY A 126 -10.95 -4.13 -15.25
#